data_38c4e9b15bdd48d9d498c54ba23338d7
#
_entry.id   38c4e9b15bdd48d9d498c54ba23338d7
#
_cell.length_a   1.000
_cell.length_b   1.000
_cell.length_c   1.000
_cell.angle_alpha   90.00
_cell.angle_beta   90.00
_cell.angle_gamma   90.00
#
_symmetry.space_group_name_H-M   'P 1'
#
loop_
_entity.id
_entity.type
_entity.pdbx_description
1 polymer ?
#
loop_
_entity_poly.entity_id
_entity_poly.type
_entity_poly.pdbx_seq_one_letter_code
_entity_poly.pdbx_strand_id
1 'polypeptide(L)'
;RFKLVDSTEIFVDATHVKARANNRKMQKRIAKQEALFYADMLRQDINADREAHGKKPLKDKEDNNKPGSGGNDKFEDYTDDVPADEKTIKCSTTDPESGWFRKGEHKHVFAYGIETACDKNGWIIDFTVNPGNEHDSRTFKGLYDKLADIGMKYCIVDAGYKTPAIAKLLLDDGIKPVFPYKRPMTKDGFFRKSEYVYDEYNDAYICPGNHFLHYSTTNRDGYREYKSCGQICEKCEYLSQCTESKNHVKVVTRHVWEDYMETCEDIRHTEGMKELYSHRKETIERIFGTAKENHGFRYTQLYGKARMTMKVALTFACMNLKKLAKCKQEWGLRMT
;
A
#
# COMPACT_ATOMS: atom_id res chain seq x y z
N ARG A 1 28.97 6.63 -20.56
CA ARG A 1 29.79 7.85 -20.72
C ARG A 1 29.37 8.97 -19.78
N PHE A 2 28.14 9.39 -19.82
CA PHE A 2 27.60 10.40 -18.91
C PHE A 2 26.67 9.69 -17.94
N LYS A 3 27.09 9.26 -16.80
CA LYS A 3 26.21 8.59 -15.80
C LYS A 3 25.07 9.56 -15.38
N LEU A 4 24.12 9.78 -16.30
CA LEU A 4 23.01 10.72 -16.13
C LEU A 4 21.97 10.20 -15.13
N VAL A 5 21.73 8.91 -15.19
CA VAL A 5 20.81 8.21 -14.33
C VAL A 5 21.58 7.59 -13.18
N ASP A 6 21.14 7.85 -11.97
CA ASP A 6 21.67 7.23 -10.75
C ASP A 6 20.58 6.32 -10.17
N SER A 7 20.68 5.04 -10.47
CA SER A 7 19.69 4.05 -10.03
C SER A 7 19.82 3.61 -8.57
N THR A 8 20.76 4.18 -7.82
CA THR A 8 20.93 3.81 -6.40
C THR A 8 19.77 4.25 -5.51
N GLU A 9 19.15 5.37 -5.83
CA GLU A 9 18.05 5.98 -5.08
C GLU A 9 16.84 6.17 -6.01
N ILE A 10 15.83 5.34 -5.85
CA ILE A 10 14.64 5.34 -6.71
C ILE A 10 13.43 5.85 -5.93
N PHE A 11 12.79 6.84 -6.48
CA PHE A 11 11.55 7.43 -5.97
C PHE A 11 10.37 6.85 -6.75
N VAL A 12 9.44 6.24 -6.04
CA VAL A 12 8.21 5.69 -6.62
C VAL A 12 7.00 6.40 -6.03
N ASP A 13 6.07 6.75 -6.88
CA ASP A 13 4.79 7.35 -6.50
C ASP A 13 3.77 7.18 -7.61
N ALA A 14 2.50 7.39 -7.29
CA ALA A 14 1.40 7.30 -8.23
C ALA A 14 0.66 8.64 -8.39
N THR A 15 0.18 8.88 -9.59
CA THR A 15 -0.72 10.00 -9.86
C THR A 15 -1.91 9.56 -10.69
N HIS A 16 -3.04 10.26 -10.54
CA HIS A 16 -4.26 9.93 -11.26
C HIS A 16 -4.51 10.90 -12.41
N VAL A 17 -4.83 10.31 -13.57
CA VAL A 17 -5.24 11.03 -14.78
C VAL A 17 -6.71 10.73 -15.03
N LYS A 18 -7.55 11.78 -15.08
CA LYS A 18 -8.97 11.62 -15.34
C LYS A 18 -9.20 11.01 -16.72
N ALA A 19 -9.95 9.92 -16.78
CA ALA A 19 -10.33 9.24 -18.01
C ALA A 19 -11.38 10.02 -18.80
N ARG A 20 -11.43 9.81 -20.10
CA ARG A 20 -12.52 10.28 -20.96
C ARG A 20 -13.74 9.37 -20.78
N ALA A 21 -14.35 9.42 -19.61
CA ALA A 21 -15.48 8.60 -19.26
C ALA A 21 -16.65 9.44 -18.77
N ASN A 22 -17.88 9.05 -19.14
CA ASN A 22 -19.08 9.70 -18.62
C ASN A 22 -19.40 9.10 -17.23
N ASN A 23 -19.30 9.91 -16.19
CA ASN A 23 -19.56 9.49 -14.81
C ASN A 23 -21.03 9.06 -14.55
N ARG A 24 -21.95 9.44 -15.44
CA ARG A 24 -23.36 9.06 -15.34
C ARG A 24 -23.68 7.74 -16.08
N LYS A 25 -22.81 7.33 -17.03
CA LYS A 25 -22.92 6.09 -17.79
C LYS A 25 -22.03 5.02 -17.17
N MET A 26 -22.55 4.34 -16.16
CA MET A 26 -21.85 3.27 -15.44
C MET A 26 -22.75 2.06 -15.29
N GLN A 27 -22.12 0.89 -15.18
CA GLN A 27 -22.75 -0.38 -14.86
C GLN A 27 -21.99 -1.04 -13.70
N LYS A 28 -22.70 -1.85 -12.95
CA LYS A 28 -22.06 -2.75 -11.99
C LYS A 28 -21.48 -3.93 -12.76
N ARG A 29 -20.23 -4.27 -12.47
CA ARG A 29 -19.56 -5.44 -13.03
C ARG A 29 -18.97 -6.25 -11.87
N ILE A 30 -19.13 -7.55 -11.95
CA ILE A 30 -18.45 -8.48 -11.07
C ILE A 30 -17.01 -8.58 -11.60
N ALA A 31 -16.03 -8.25 -10.76
CA ALA A 31 -14.62 -8.41 -11.07
C ALA A 31 -14.03 -9.38 -10.06
N LYS A 32 -13.26 -10.35 -10.55
CA LYS A 32 -12.44 -11.18 -9.68
C LYS A 32 -11.47 -10.28 -8.93
N GLN A 33 -11.34 -10.49 -7.63
CA GLN A 33 -10.27 -9.86 -6.89
C GLN A 33 -8.97 -10.51 -7.38
N GLU A 34 -8.10 -9.70 -7.98
CA GLU A 34 -6.76 -10.19 -8.31
C GLU A 34 -6.08 -10.61 -7.00
N ALA A 35 -5.51 -11.81 -7.00
CA ALA A 35 -4.73 -12.29 -5.88
C ALA A 35 -3.58 -11.29 -5.62
N LEU A 36 -3.37 -10.95 -4.37
CA LEU A 36 -2.23 -10.14 -3.99
C LEU A 36 -0.96 -10.92 -4.32
N PHE A 37 0.08 -10.25 -4.85
CA PHE A 37 1.33 -10.90 -5.27
C PHE A 37 2.02 -11.71 -4.15
N TYR A 38 1.66 -11.45 -2.91
CA TYR A 38 2.18 -12.11 -1.72
C TYR A 38 1.17 -13.07 -1.06
N ALA A 39 -0.01 -13.30 -1.64
CA ALA A 39 -1.10 -14.02 -0.96
C ALA A 39 -0.70 -15.45 -0.58
N ASP A 40 -0.05 -16.16 -1.49
CA ASP A 40 0.37 -17.55 -1.25
C ASP A 40 1.48 -17.62 -0.18
N MET A 41 2.46 -16.72 -0.26
CA MET A 41 3.55 -16.64 0.72
C MET A 41 3.00 -16.26 2.10
N LEU A 42 2.12 -15.26 2.17
CA LEU A 42 1.48 -14.86 3.42
C LEU A 42 0.68 -16.02 4.02
N ARG A 43 -0.03 -16.78 3.21
CA ARG A 43 -0.79 -17.94 3.66
C ARG A 43 0.10 -19.05 4.23
N GLN A 44 1.24 -19.32 3.58
CA GLN A 44 2.23 -20.27 4.09
C GLN A 44 2.76 -19.83 5.45
N ASP A 45 3.16 -18.56 5.57
CA ASP A 45 3.70 -18.01 6.82
C ASP A 45 2.64 -17.97 7.93
N ILE A 46 1.38 -17.66 7.62
CA ILE A 46 0.27 -17.73 8.57
C ILE A 46 0.08 -19.16 9.07
N ASN A 47 0.10 -20.15 8.17
CA ASN A 47 -0.10 -21.56 8.56
C ASN A 47 1.05 -22.07 9.40
N ALA A 48 2.29 -21.72 9.05
CA ALA A 48 3.47 -22.05 9.84
C ALA A 48 3.42 -21.42 11.24
N ASP A 49 3.03 -20.16 11.33
CA ASP A 49 2.84 -19.45 12.60
C ASP A 49 1.75 -20.08 13.47
N ARG A 50 0.61 -20.42 12.86
CA ARG A 50 -0.49 -21.11 13.58
C ARG A 50 -0.07 -22.49 14.09
N GLU A 51 0.66 -23.25 13.29
CA GLU A 51 1.18 -24.57 13.68
C GLU A 51 2.17 -24.46 14.83
N ALA A 52 3.09 -23.49 14.80
CA ALA A 52 4.02 -23.20 15.90
C ALA A 52 3.29 -22.89 17.22
N HIS A 53 2.09 -22.31 17.14
CA HIS A 53 1.22 -22.03 18.31
C HIS A 53 0.18 -23.14 18.58
N GLY A 54 0.31 -24.32 18.01
CA GLY A 54 -0.61 -25.45 18.21
C GLY A 54 -2.03 -25.22 17.67
N LYS A 55 -2.18 -24.31 16.70
CA LYS A 55 -3.47 -24.03 16.04
C LYS A 55 -3.56 -24.77 14.71
N LYS A 56 -4.77 -25.14 14.31
CA LYS A 56 -5.01 -25.75 13.00
C LYS A 56 -4.75 -24.73 11.88
N PRO A 57 -4.21 -25.16 10.72
CA PRO A 57 -4.04 -24.30 9.56
C PRO A 57 -5.38 -23.70 9.12
N LEU A 58 -5.32 -22.60 8.36
CA LEU A 58 -6.50 -21.96 7.80
C LEU A 58 -7.15 -22.90 6.77
N LYS A 59 -8.45 -23.13 6.92
CA LYS A 59 -9.22 -23.86 5.91
C LYS A 59 -9.33 -23.05 4.62
N ASP A 60 -9.36 -23.75 3.49
CA ASP A 60 -9.65 -23.13 2.19
C ASP A 60 -11.08 -22.57 2.18
N LYS A 61 -11.29 -21.50 1.42
CA LYS A 61 -12.59 -20.83 1.34
C LYS A 61 -13.69 -21.73 0.74
N GLU A 62 -13.31 -22.77 0.00
CA GLU A 62 -14.24 -23.70 -0.64
C GLU A 62 -15.02 -24.58 0.35
N ASP A 63 -14.50 -24.79 1.57
CA ASP A 63 -15.12 -25.65 2.58
C ASP A 63 -16.25 -24.98 3.40
N ASN A 64 -16.57 -23.72 3.20
CA ASN A 64 -17.51 -22.95 4.04
C ASN A 64 -18.95 -22.85 3.48
N ASN A 65 -19.37 -23.71 2.56
CA ASN A 65 -20.76 -23.77 2.11
C ASN A 65 -21.63 -24.65 3.03
N LYS A 66 -21.60 -24.39 4.35
CA LYS A 66 -22.62 -24.88 5.29
C LYS A 66 -23.31 -23.70 5.97
N PRO A 67 -24.63 -23.60 5.93
CA PRO A 67 -25.37 -22.57 6.66
C PRO A 67 -25.21 -22.81 8.16
N GLY A 68 -24.39 -21.99 8.80
CA GLY A 68 -24.18 -22.00 10.26
C GLY A 68 -25.09 -20.97 10.92
N SER A 69 -26.04 -21.48 11.64
CA SER A 69 -26.88 -20.94 12.70
C SER A 69 -26.41 -19.65 13.37
N GLY A 70 -27.26 -18.60 13.28
CA GLY A 70 -27.66 -17.79 14.44
C GLY A 70 -26.71 -16.70 14.92
N GLY A 71 -27.02 -15.47 14.56
CA GLY A 71 -26.56 -14.25 15.23
C GLY A 71 -27.28 -13.06 14.63
N ASN A 72 -28.32 -12.57 15.31
CA ASN A 72 -29.06 -11.36 14.97
C ASN A 72 -28.13 -10.14 14.96
N ASP A 73 -27.90 -9.56 13.78
CA ASP A 73 -27.69 -8.13 13.65
C ASP A 73 -28.33 -7.66 12.35
N LYS A 74 -29.39 -6.86 12.52
CA LYS A 74 -30.12 -6.21 11.47
C LYS A 74 -29.29 -5.09 10.88
N PHE A 75 -28.69 -5.33 9.75
CA PHE A 75 -28.44 -4.33 8.73
C PHE A 75 -28.76 -4.98 7.39
N GLU A 76 -29.92 -4.69 6.87
CA GLU A 76 -30.30 -5.04 5.50
C GLU A 76 -29.49 -4.18 4.55
N ASP A 77 -28.34 -4.69 4.14
CA ASP A 77 -27.69 -4.25 2.90
C ASP A 77 -27.79 -5.42 1.93
N TYR A 78 -28.49 -5.19 0.83
CA TYR A 78 -28.64 -6.14 -0.28
C TYR A 78 -27.25 -6.44 -0.87
N THR A 79 -26.55 -7.39 -0.30
CA THR A 79 -25.41 -8.04 -0.94
C THR A 79 -25.96 -9.26 -1.68
N ASP A 80 -26.13 -9.08 -3.01
CA ASP A 80 -26.24 -10.20 -3.93
C ASP A 80 -25.18 -11.25 -3.57
N ASP A 81 -25.48 -12.54 -3.70
CA ASP A 81 -24.59 -13.69 -3.49
C ASP A 81 -23.39 -13.64 -4.45
N VAL A 82 -22.41 -12.76 -4.16
CA VAL A 82 -21.17 -12.65 -4.90
C VAL A 82 -20.14 -13.54 -4.21
N PRO A 83 -19.53 -14.52 -4.91
CA PRO A 83 -18.48 -15.35 -4.35
C PRO A 83 -17.38 -14.52 -3.66
N ALA A 84 -16.78 -15.07 -2.61
CA ALA A 84 -15.80 -14.33 -1.78
C ALA A 84 -14.58 -13.76 -2.56
N ASP A 85 -14.34 -14.30 -3.76
CA ASP A 85 -13.25 -13.86 -4.65
C ASP A 85 -13.71 -12.84 -5.69
N GLU A 86 -14.98 -12.45 -5.67
CA GLU A 86 -15.55 -11.50 -6.59
C GLU A 86 -16.03 -10.26 -5.84
N LYS A 87 -15.82 -9.11 -6.47
CA LYS A 87 -16.27 -7.82 -5.95
C LYS A 87 -17.06 -7.08 -7.00
N THR A 88 -18.19 -6.55 -6.60
CA THR A 88 -18.97 -5.66 -7.47
C THR A 88 -18.28 -4.31 -7.57
N ILE A 89 -17.81 -3.96 -8.75
CA ILE A 89 -17.18 -2.68 -9.05
C ILE A 89 -18.05 -1.84 -9.99
N LYS A 90 -17.94 -0.51 -9.86
CA LYS A 90 -18.50 0.44 -10.81
C LYS A 90 -17.59 0.54 -12.02
N CYS A 91 -18.10 0.20 -13.19
CA CYS A 91 -17.37 0.23 -14.45
C CYS A 91 -18.00 1.26 -15.39
N SER A 92 -17.16 2.02 -16.09
CA SER A 92 -17.64 2.92 -17.14
C SER A 92 -18.08 2.14 -18.38
N THR A 93 -19.21 2.49 -18.98
CA THR A 93 -19.61 1.92 -20.27
C THR A 93 -18.88 2.55 -21.45
N THR A 94 -18.26 3.72 -21.27
CA THR A 94 -17.54 4.45 -22.32
C THR A 94 -16.05 4.18 -22.30
N ASP A 95 -15.47 3.85 -21.13
CA ASP A 95 -14.07 3.46 -20.95
C ASP A 95 -13.96 2.40 -19.84
N PRO A 96 -14.22 1.13 -20.16
CA PRO A 96 -14.31 0.05 -19.18
C PRO A 96 -13.02 -0.28 -18.45
N GLU A 97 -11.88 0.11 -19.00
CA GLU A 97 -10.55 -0.12 -18.41
C GLU A 97 -10.15 0.96 -17.40
N SER A 98 -10.93 2.06 -17.31
CA SER A 98 -10.74 3.08 -16.29
C SER A 98 -11.38 2.69 -14.96
N GLY A 99 -10.75 3.07 -13.85
CA GLY A 99 -11.25 2.78 -12.51
C GLY A 99 -12.03 3.93 -11.88
N TRP A 100 -13.06 3.59 -11.08
CA TRP A 100 -13.84 4.58 -10.32
C TRP A 100 -13.06 5.09 -9.12
N PHE A 101 -12.56 6.30 -9.20
CA PHE A 101 -11.64 6.91 -8.23
C PHE A 101 -12.31 8.07 -7.48
N ARG A 102 -12.08 8.13 -6.16
CA ARG A 102 -12.52 9.25 -5.32
C ARG A 102 -11.44 10.32 -5.27
N LYS A 103 -11.72 11.48 -5.84
CA LYS A 103 -10.82 12.62 -5.83
C LYS A 103 -11.27 13.66 -4.81
N GLY A 104 -10.58 13.74 -3.68
CA GLY A 104 -10.96 14.63 -2.58
C GLY A 104 -12.28 14.20 -1.91
N GLU A 105 -12.86 15.06 -1.09
CA GLU A 105 -14.01 14.69 -0.25
C GLU A 105 -15.31 14.44 -1.02
N HIS A 106 -15.52 15.09 -2.17
CA HIS A 106 -16.84 15.10 -2.83
C HIS A 106 -16.85 14.71 -4.31
N LYS A 107 -15.71 14.42 -4.94
CA LYS A 107 -15.68 14.14 -6.38
C LYS A 107 -15.24 12.71 -6.67
N HIS A 108 -16.14 11.96 -7.33
CA HIS A 108 -15.81 10.67 -7.92
C HIS A 108 -15.68 10.83 -9.43
N VAL A 109 -14.63 10.26 -9.98
CA VAL A 109 -14.33 10.29 -11.42
C VAL A 109 -13.77 8.94 -11.86
N PHE A 110 -13.96 8.58 -13.12
CA PHE A 110 -13.17 7.53 -13.72
C PHE A 110 -11.77 8.04 -14.04
N ALA A 111 -10.76 7.27 -13.66
CA ALA A 111 -9.35 7.65 -13.82
C ALA A 111 -8.46 6.44 -14.08
N TYR A 112 -7.27 6.73 -14.58
CA TYR A 112 -6.13 5.82 -14.60
C TYR A 112 -5.13 6.22 -13.53
N GLY A 113 -4.61 5.27 -12.76
CA GLY A 113 -3.47 5.42 -11.88
C GLY A 113 -2.18 5.24 -12.69
N ILE A 114 -1.28 6.20 -12.61
CA ILE A 114 0.02 6.16 -13.27
C ILE A 114 1.08 6.06 -12.18
N GLU A 115 1.59 4.88 -11.99
CA GLU A 115 2.67 4.63 -11.06
C GLU A 115 4.00 4.82 -11.79
N THR A 116 4.92 5.56 -11.20
CA THR A 116 6.12 6.06 -11.90
C THR A 116 7.32 5.92 -10.99
N ALA A 117 8.45 5.51 -11.57
CA ALA A 117 9.74 5.50 -10.92
C ALA A 117 10.68 6.53 -11.54
N CYS A 118 11.39 7.27 -10.69
CA CYS A 118 12.45 8.17 -11.13
C CYS A 118 13.66 8.09 -10.20
N ASP A 119 14.82 8.51 -10.69
CA ASP A 119 16.04 8.63 -9.90
C ASP A 119 16.07 9.95 -9.09
N LYS A 120 17.10 10.12 -8.25
CA LYS A 120 17.31 11.33 -7.45
C LYS A 120 17.52 12.60 -8.28
N ASN A 121 17.94 12.47 -9.52
CA ASN A 121 18.07 13.58 -10.46
C ASN A 121 16.74 13.89 -11.17
N GLY A 122 15.68 13.12 -10.94
CA GLY A 122 14.38 13.24 -11.59
C GLY A 122 14.40 12.76 -13.05
N TRP A 123 15.23 11.79 -13.41
CA TRP A 123 15.08 11.03 -14.64
C TRP A 123 14.00 9.98 -14.46
N ILE A 124 13.00 9.99 -15.31
CA ILE A 124 11.93 9.00 -15.30
C ILE A 124 12.50 7.70 -15.88
N ILE A 125 12.44 6.63 -15.09
CA ILE A 125 13.03 5.33 -15.44
C ILE A 125 11.98 4.44 -16.08
N ASP A 126 10.86 4.20 -15.38
CA ASP A 126 9.76 3.39 -15.89
C ASP A 126 8.43 3.81 -15.25
N PHE A 127 7.34 3.23 -15.75
CA PHE A 127 6.00 3.47 -15.24
C PHE A 127 5.07 2.29 -15.53
N THR A 128 3.94 2.24 -14.78
CA THR A 128 2.79 1.39 -15.09
C THR A 128 1.51 2.21 -15.16
N VAL A 129 0.52 1.70 -15.91
CA VAL A 129 -0.80 2.30 -16.02
C VAL A 129 -1.81 1.30 -15.50
N ASN A 130 -2.60 1.69 -14.50
CA ASN A 130 -3.55 0.83 -13.82
C ASN A 130 -4.93 1.51 -13.73
N PRO A 131 -6.02 0.77 -13.53
CA PRO A 131 -7.31 1.36 -13.21
C PRO A 131 -7.21 2.22 -11.95
N GLY A 132 -7.83 3.40 -11.93
CA GLY A 132 -7.66 4.37 -10.85
C GLY A 132 -8.27 3.96 -9.50
N ASN A 133 -9.01 2.86 -9.44
CA ASN A 133 -9.56 2.29 -8.21
C ASN A 133 -8.66 1.24 -7.55
N GLU A 134 -7.56 0.87 -8.19
CA GLU A 134 -6.57 -0.02 -7.59
C GLU A 134 -5.69 0.76 -6.61
N HIS A 135 -5.38 0.13 -5.47
CA HIS A 135 -4.53 0.75 -4.47
C HIS A 135 -3.05 0.59 -4.85
N ASP A 136 -2.25 1.64 -4.61
CA ASP A 136 -0.84 1.69 -5.00
C ASP A 136 -0.02 0.51 -4.46
N SER A 137 -0.34 0.01 -3.27
CA SER A 137 0.32 -1.18 -2.70
C SER A 137 0.05 -2.48 -3.46
N ARG A 138 -0.99 -2.55 -4.29
CA ARG A 138 -1.32 -3.72 -5.12
C ARG A 138 -0.63 -3.65 -6.49
N THR A 139 -0.48 -2.45 -7.02
CA THR A 139 0.09 -2.21 -8.34
C THR A 139 1.62 -2.15 -8.31
N PHE A 140 2.21 -1.91 -7.14
CA PHE A 140 3.65 -1.74 -6.93
C PHE A 140 4.51 -2.86 -7.56
N LYS A 141 4.10 -4.12 -7.40
CA LYS A 141 4.85 -5.27 -7.92
C LYS A 141 5.05 -5.19 -9.44
N GLY A 142 4.02 -4.74 -10.18
CA GLY A 142 4.11 -4.61 -11.63
C GLY A 142 5.11 -3.55 -12.12
N LEU A 143 5.35 -2.49 -11.34
CA LEU A 143 6.41 -1.53 -11.59
C LEU A 143 7.75 -2.06 -11.07
N TYR A 144 7.76 -2.63 -9.87
CA TYR A 144 8.96 -3.18 -9.24
C TYR A 144 9.67 -4.22 -10.11
N ASP A 145 8.93 -5.13 -10.74
CA ASP A 145 9.49 -6.15 -11.62
C ASP A 145 10.26 -5.57 -12.82
N LYS A 146 9.88 -4.39 -13.28
CA LYS A 146 10.60 -3.68 -14.34
C LYS A 146 11.88 -2.99 -13.83
N LEU A 147 11.99 -2.81 -12.52
CA LEU A 147 13.10 -2.14 -11.87
C LEU A 147 14.11 -3.12 -11.24
N ALA A 148 13.84 -4.42 -11.26
CA ALA A 148 14.62 -5.43 -10.53
C ALA A 148 16.13 -5.39 -10.85
N ASP A 149 16.50 -5.14 -12.12
CA ASP A 149 17.88 -5.24 -12.60
C ASP A 149 18.64 -3.89 -12.61
N ILE A 150 18.05 -2.80 -12.10
CA ILE A 150 18.67 -1.48 -12.20
C ILE A 150 19.71 -1.18 -11.12
N GLY A 151 19.89 -2.07 -10.15
CA GLY A 151 20.86 -1.90 -9.05
C GLY A 151 20.40 -0.91 -7.97
N MET A 152 19.11 -0.86 -7.69
CA MET A 152 18.50 -0.03 -6.65
C MET A 152 19.00 -0.41 -5.25
N LYS A 153 19.38 0.58 -4.44
CA LYS A 153 19.75 0.40 -3.03
C LYS A 153 18.70 0.96 -2.08
N TYR A 154 18.07 2.05 -2.46
CA TYR A 154 17.03 2.72 -1.68
C TYR A 154 15.78 2.87 -2.54
N CYS A 155 14.64 2.45 -2.01
CA CYS A 155 13.32 2.64 -2.60
C CYS A 155 12.53 3.64 -1.75
N ILE A 156 12.32 4.85 -2.27
CA ILE A 156 11.65 5.94 -1.57
C ILE A 156 10.20 6.01 -2.05
N VAL A 157 9.27 5.71 -1.16
CA VAL A 157 7.85 5.60 -1.49
C VAL A 157 6.95 6.36 -0.52
N ASP A 158 5.71 6.61 -0.91
CA ASP A 158 4.72 7.30 -0.07
C ASP A 158 4.11 6.38 1.01
N ALA A 159 3.34 6.98 1.91
CA ALA A 159 2.62 6.29 2.99
C ALA A 159 1.63 5.22 2.49
N GLY A 160 1.13 5.34 1.27
CA GLY A 160 0.28 4.34 0.61
C GLY A 160 0.97 3.00 0.37
N TYR A 161 2.28 3.02 0.19
CA TYR A 161 3.11 1.83 -0.03
C TYR A 161 3.62 1.18 1.25
N LYS A 162 3.44 1.82 2.41
CA LYS A 162 3.92 1.30 3.70
C LYS A 162 3.06 0.12 4.15
N THR A 163 3.39 -1.05 3.65
CA THR A 163 2.74 -2.35 3.96
C THR A 163 3.78 -3.42 4.28
N PRO A 164 3.46 -4.41 5.14
CA PRO A 164 4.39 -5.50 5.46
C PRO A 164 4.87 -6.27 4.24
N ALA A 165 4.01 -6.45 3.23
CA ALA A 165 4.36 -7.16 2.01
C ALA A 165 5.42 -6.43 1.16
N ILE A 166 5.30 -5.10 1.02
CA ILE A 166 6.29 -4.29 0.29
C ILE A 166 7.59 -4.21 1.08
N ALA A 167 7.50 -4.06 2.42
CA ALA A 167 8.67 -4.08 3.28
C ALA A 167 9.46 -5.38 3.13
N LYS A 168 8.76 -6.53 3.22
CA LYS A 168 9.36 -7.85 3.02
C LYS A 168 9.99 -7.98 1.64
N LEU A 169 9.26 -7.66 0.57
CA LEU A 169 9.75 -7.74 -0.81
C LEU A 169 11.06 -6.98 -1.00
N LEU A 170 11.12 -5.74 -0.55
CA LEU A 170 12.30 -4.89 -0.73
C LEU A 170 13.48 -5.36 0.12
N LEU A 171 13.25 -5.72 1.38
CA LEU A 171 14.31 -6.16 2.30
C LEU A 171 14.86 -7.54 1.93
N ASP A 172 14.03 -8.45 1.45
CA ASP A 172 14.47 -9.77 0.95
C ASP A 172 15.39 -9.63 -0.27
N ASP A 173 15.16 -8.61 -1.11
CA ASP A 173 16.02 -8.29 -2.25
C ASP A 173 17.22 -7.36 -1.88
N GLY A 174 17.42 -7.11 -0.59
CA GLY A 174 18.52 -6.28 -0.08
C GLY A 174 18.36 -4.78 -0.32
N ILE A 175 17.17 -4.33 -0.67
CA ILE A 175 16.84 -2.92 -0.94
C ILE A 175 16.28 -2.30 0.33
N LYS A 176 16.78 -1.11 0.69
CA LYS A 176 16.31 -0.38 1.87
C LYS A 176 15.07 0.46 1.54
N PRO A 177 13.89 0.13 2.09
CA PRO A 177 12.70 0.95 1.90
C PRO A 177 12.77 2.21 2.77
N VAL A 178 12.49 3.36 2.16
CA VAL A 178 12.43 4.65 2.86
C VAL A 178 10.97 5.09 2.93
N PHE A 179 10.32 4.75 4.04
CA PHE A 179 8.93 5.07 4.32
C PHE A 179 8.77 6.34 5.16
N PRO A 180 7.67 7.09 4.99
CA PRO A 180 7.35 8.19 5.88
C PRO A 180 6.87 7.69 7.25
N TYR A 181 6.92 8.60 8.22
CA TYR A 181 6.17 8.40 9.46
C TYR A 181 4.66 8.39 9.16
N LYS A 182 3.98 7.37 9.64
CA LYS A 182 2.51 7.28 9.59
C LYS A 182 1.98 7.37 11.02
N ARG A 183 1.25 8.45 11.30
CA ARG A 183 0.63 8.62 12.62
C ARG A 183 -0.34 7.46 12.89
N PRO A 184 -0.21 6.76 14.03
CA PRO A 184 -1.18 5.75 14.41
C PRO A 184 -2.58 6.35 14.55
N MET A 185 -3.58 5.67 14.00
CA MET A 185 -5.00 6.07 14.14
C MET A 185 -5.55 5.48 15.43
N THR A 186 -5.19 6.08 16.57
CA THR A 186 -5.74 5.72 17.87
C THR A 186 -6.76 6.78 18.28
N LYS A 187 -7.89 6.36 18.83
CA LYS A 187 -8.91 7.25 19.38
C LYS A 187 -8.29 8.11 20.48
N ASP A 188 -8.63 9.39 20.55
CA ASP A 188 -8.11 10.30 21.55
C ASP A 188 -8.47 9.78 22.97
N GLY A 189 -7.50 9.83 23.87
CA GLY A 189 -7.63 9.30 25.22
C GLY A 189 -7.35 7.79 25.36
N PHE A 190 -7.08 7.08 24.27
CA PHE A 190 -6.75 5.65 24.31
C PHE A 190 -5.25 5.40 24.12
N PHE A 191 -4.75 4.37 24.81
CA PHE A 191 -3.37 3.90 24.65
C PHE A 191 -3.06 3.51 23.21
N ARG A 192 -1.91 3.98 22.70
CA ARG A 192 -1.38 3.64 21.39
C ARG A 192 -0.73 2.26 21.44
N LYS A 193 -0.61 1.61 20.27
CA LYS A 193 0.10 0.32 20.16
C LYS A 193 1.52 0.37 20.72
N SER A 194 2.21 1.50 20.58
CA SER A 194 3.57 1.71 21.09
C SER A 194 3.68 1.74 22.62
N GLU A 195 2.57 1.84 23.35
CA GLU A 195 2.54 1.81 24.81
C GLU A 195 2.37 0.38 25.34
N TYR A 196 2.19 -0.59 24.45
CA TYR A 196 2.20 -2.02 24.74
C TYR A 196 3.57 -2.57 24.34
N VAL A 197 4.32 -3.13 25.27
CA VAL A 197 5.66 -3.67 25.03
C VAL A 197 5.53 -5.12 24.59
N TYR A 198 6.14 -5.49 23.47
CA TYR A 198 6.21 -6.87 23.02
C TYR A 198 7.36 -7.58 23.73
N ASP A 199 7.05 -8.69 24.37
CA ASP A 199 8.01 -9.60 24.98
C ASP A 199 8.22 -10.79 24.05
N GLU A 200 9.35 -10.81 23.36
CA GLU A 200 9.69 -11.87 22.40
C GLU A 200 9.89 -13.23 23.07
N TYR A 201 10.38 -13.24 24.31
CA TYR A 201 10.66 -14.49 25.02
C TYR A 201 9.38 -15.24 25.38
N ASN A 202 8.35 -14.51 25.82
CA ASN A 202 7.06 -15.08 26.21
C ASN A 202 6.03 -15.05 25.08
N ASP A 203 6.37 -14.50 23.91
CA ASP A 203 5.44 -14.21 22.81
C ASP A 203 4.13 -13.58 23.31
N ALA A 204 4.26 -12.46 24.01
CA ALA A 204 3.15 -11.76 24.65
C ALA A 204 3.34 -10.26 24.63
N TYR A 205 2.25 -9.49 24.74
CA TYR A 205 2.33 -8.07 24.98
C TYR A 205 2.15 -7.75 26.46
N ILE A 206 2.89 -6.78 26.96
CA ILE A 206 2.73 -6.21 28.30
C ILE A 206 1.98 -4.89 28.15
N CYS A 207 0.84 -4.75 28.84
CA CYS A 207 0.05 -3.52 28.80
C CYS A 207 0.59 -2.46 29.78
N PRO A 208 0.17 -1.17 29.67
CA PRO A 208 0.54 -0.13 30.62
C PRO A 208 0.20 -0.43 32.10
N GLY A 209 -0.80 -1.28 32.35
CA GLY A 209 -1.14 -1.80 33.67
C GLY A 209 -0.29 -3.01 34.12
N ASN A 210 0.81 -3.30 33.41
CA ASN A 210 1.75 -4.38 33.71
C ASN A 210 1.14 -5.80 33.73
N HIS A 211 0.16 -6.05 32.84
CA HIS A 211 -0.44 -7.38 32.63
C HIS A 211 -0.15 -7.90 31.23
N PHE A 212 -0.04 -9.22 31.11
CA PHE A 212 0.20 -9.88 29.85
C PHE A 212 -1.06 -10.00 28.99
N LEU A 213 -0.88 -9.78 27.69
CA LEU A 213 -1.81 -10.16 26.63
C LEU A 213 -1.19 -11.35 25.92
N HIS A 214 -1.85 -12.50 26.00
CA HIS A 214 -1.35 -13.74 25.41
C HIS A 214 -1.84 -13.94 23.98
N TYR A 215 -1.05 -14.64 23.19
CA TYR A 215 -1.43 -15.08 21.86
C TYR A 215 -2.77 -15.83 21.88
N SER A 216 -3.67 -15.44 21.00
CA SER A 216 -4.98 -16.06 20.84
C SER A 216 -5.12 -16.80 19.52
N THR A 217 -4.80 -16.14 18.43
CA THR A 217 -4.87 -16.71 17.06
C THR A 217 -4.14 -15.81 16.07
N THR A 218 -3.84 -16.36 14.89
CA THR A 218 -3.43 -15.56 13.71
C THR A 218 -4.58 -15.56 12.71
N ASN A 219 -5.03 -14.38 12.35
CA ASN A 219 -6.16 -14.20 11.45
C ASN A 219 -5.75 -14.37 9.97
N ARG A 220 -6.75 -14.31 9.05
CA ARG A 220 -6.53 -14.50 7.61
C ARG A 220 -5.70 -13.38 6.94
N ASP A 221 -5.64 -12.21 7.58
CA ASP A 221 -4.89 -11.07 7.10
C ASP A 221 -3.43 -11.07 7.60
N GLY A 222 -2.99 -12.13 8.29
CA GLY A 222 -1.65 -12.30 8.80
C GLY A 222 -1.38 -11.62 10.14
N TYR A 223 -2.41 -11.18 10.86
CA TYR A 223 -2.22 -10.58 12.18
C TYR A 223 -2.39 -11.60 13.29
N ARG A 224 -1.34 -11.78 14.11
CA ARG A 224 -1.40 -12.42 15.42
C ARG A 224 -2.24 -11.54 16.34
N GLU A 225 -3.21 -12.10 17.02
CA GLU A 225 -4.05 -11.40 18.00
C GLU A 225 -3.64 -11.80 19.41
N TYR A 226 -3.26 -10.81 20.21
CA TYR A 226 -2.93 -10.97 21.62
C TYR A 226 -4.05 -10.39 22.45
N LYS A 227 -4.58 -11.18 23.40
CA LYS A 227 -5.77 -10.81 24.19
C LYS A 227 -5.44 -10.74 25.66
N SER A 228 -5.98 -9.71 26.31
CA SER A 228 -5.94 -9.55 27.75
C SER A 228 -6.98 -10.44 28.45
N CYS A 229 -6.80 -10.67 29.73
CA CYS A 229 -7.80 -11.34 30.56
C CYS A 229 -8.87 -10.34 31.02
N GLY A 230 -10.13 -10.56 30.59
CA GLY A 230 -11.25 -9.65 30.92
C GLY A 230 -11.49 -9.49 32.42
N GLN A 231 -11.32 -10.55 33.21
CA GLN A 231 -11.50 -10.50 34.68
C GLN A 231 -10.47 -9.59 35.37
N ILE A 232 -9.24 -9.55 34.85
CA ILE A 232 -8.18 -8.65 35.35
C ILE A 232 -8.49 -7.22 34.90
N CYS A 233 -8.86 -7.05 33.62
CA CYS A 233 -9.13 -5.74 33.04
C CYS A 233 -10.37 -5.06 33.64
N GLU A 234 -11.37 -5.80 34.10
CA GLU A 234 -12.57 -5.27 34.75
C GLU A 234 -12.23 -4.42 35.99
N LYS A 235 -11.16 -4.79 36.72
CA LYS A 235 -10.70 -4.10 37.92
C LYS A 235 -9.55 -3.13 37.69
N CYS A 236 -9.15 -2.95 36.42
CA CYS A 236 -8.01 -2.13 36.07
C CYS A 236 -8.35 -0.64 36.04
N GLU A 237 -7.52 0.17 36.68
CA GLU A 237 -7.67 1.64 36.71
C GLU A 237 -7.58 2.30 35.34
N TYR A 238 -6.89 1.63 34.39
CA TYR A 238 -6.71 2.11 32.99
C TYR A 238 -7.79 1.61 32.03
N LEU A 239 -8.83 0.92 32.50
CA LEU A 239 -9.84 0.31 31.62
C LEU A 239 -10.43 1.30 30.60
N SER A 240 -10.78 2.51 31.07
CA SER A 240 -11.40 3.56 30.25
C SER A 240 -10.50 4.09 29.13
N GLN A 241 -9.17 3.99 29.30
CA GLN A 241 -8.17 4.40 28.30
C GLN A 241 -7.68 3.21 27.44
N CYS A 242 -8.10 1.99 27.79
CA CYS A 242 -7.61 0.77 27.16
C CYS A 242 -8.61 0.19 26.18
N THR A 243 -9.87 -0.06 26.60
CA THR A 243 -10.87 -0.72 25.75
C THR A 243 -12.29 -0.32 26.09
N GLU A 244 -13.15 -0.27 25.05
CA GLU A 244 -14.61 -0.11 25.16
C GLU A 244 -15.35 -1.45 25.00
N SER A 245 -14.62 -2.57 24.96
CA SER A 245 -15.22 -3.90 24.82
C SER A 245 -16.13 -4.23 25.99
N LYS A 246 -17.35 -4.73 25.71
CA LYS A 246 -18.30 -5.18 26.74
C LYS A 246 -17.73 -6.27 27.67
N ASN A 247 -16.80 -7.06 27.15
CA ASN A 247 -16.15 -8.13 27.90
C ASN A 247 -14.81 -7.69 28.53
N HIS A 248 -14.54 -6.38 28.55
CA HIS A 248 -13.31 -5.79 29.09
C HIS A 248 -12.00 -6.35 28.49
N VAL A 249 -12.06 -6.95 27.28
CA VAL A 249 -10.90 -7.55 26.62
C VAL A 249 -10.27 -6.53 25.68
N LYS A 250 -8.96 -6.31 25.85
CA LYS A 250 -8.12 -5.59 24.90
C LYS A 250 -7.49 -6.58 23.94
N VAL A 251 -7.50 -6.24 22.65
CA VAL A 251 -6.79 -6.97 21.60
C VAL A 251 -5.70 -6.07 21.02
N VAL A 252 -4.47 -6.57 21.01
CA VAL A 252 -3.34 -5.96 20.29
C VAL A 252 -2.93 -6.90 19.18
N THR A 253 -2.65 -6.37 18.01
CA THR A 253 -2.29 -7.18 16.83
C THR A 253 -0.84 -6.97 16.41
N ARG A 254 -0.14 -8.05 15.99
CA ARG A 254 1.19 -8.03 15.40
C ARG A 254 1.15 -8.82 14.09
N HIS A 255 1.60 -8.21 12.99
CA HIS A 255 1.64 -8.92 11.71
C HIS A 255 2.73 -10.00 11.74
N VAL A 256 2.57 -11.12 11.02
CA VAL A 256 3.61 -12.17 10.90
C VAL A 256 4.91 -11.64 10.31
N TRP A 257 4.84 -10.53 9.55
CA TRP A 257 5.97 -9.80 8.98
C TRP A 257 6.23 -8.47 9.71
N GLU A 258 5.89 -8.34 10.98
CA GLU A 258 6.11 -7.09 11.74
C GLU A 258 7.60 -6.76 11.85
N ASP A 259 8.48 -7.76 11.93
CA ASP A 259 9.93 -7.58 12.04
C ASP A 259 10.49 -6.79 10.84
N TYR A 260 9.94 -7.01 9.63
CA TYR A 260 10.27 -6.20 8.46
C TYR A 260 9.83 -4.75 8.61
N MET A 261 8.68 -4.51 9.25
CA MET A 261 8.18 -3.15 9.50
C MET A 261 9.02 -2.44 10.57
N GLU A 262 9.46 -3.15 11.59
CA GLU A 262 10.37 -2.66 12.63
C GLU A 262 11.73 -2.30 12.01
N THR A 263 12.30 -3.17 11.17
CA THR A 263 13.51 -2.87 10.38
C THR A 263 13.35 -1.60 9.52
N CYS A 264 12.18 -1.40 8.91
CA CYS A 264 11.89 -0.17 8.15
C CYS A 264 11.85 1.08 9.04
N GLU A 265 11.35 0.95 10.28
CA GLU A 265 11.39 2.06 11.24
C GLU A 265 12.83 2.38 11.67
N ASP A 266 13.67 1.37 11.88
CA ASP A 266 15.10 1.56 12.18
C ASP A 266 15.82 2.25 11.02
N ILE A 267 15.57 1.81 9.78
CA ILE A 267 16.08 2.49 8.59
C ILE A 267 15.63 3.95 8.57
N ARG A 268 14.37 4.25 8.86
CA ARG A 268 13.82 5.62 8.88
C ARG A 268 14.52 6.51 9.90
N HIS A 269 15.00 5.95 11.01
CA HIS A 269 15.72 6.66 12.06
C HIS A 269 17.23 6.79 11.78
N THR A 270 17.76 6.11 10.76
CA THR A 270 19.14 6.25 10.33
C THR A 270 19.40 7.66 9.80
N GLU A 271 20.57 8.19 10.08
CA GLU A 271 21.02 9.52 9.61
C GLU A 271 20.88 9.65 8.09
N GLY A 272 20.40 10.79 7.60
CA GLY A 272 20.20 11.09 6.19
C GLY A 272 18.89 10.58 5.59
N MET A 273 18.15 9.66 6.23
CA MET A 273 16.94 9.08 5.63
C MET A 273 15.76 10.08 5.58
N LYS A 274 15.69 11.00 6.54
CA LYS A 274 14.68 12.05 6.55
C LYS A 274 14.89 13.05 5.41
N GLU A 275 16.14 13.42 5.18
CA GLU A 275 16.56 14.27 4.07
C GLU A 275 16.28 13.58 2.74
N LEU A 276 16.68 12.31 2.60
CA LEU A 276 16.42 11.51 1.41
C LEU A 276 14.92 11.44 1.10
N TYR A 277 14.08 11.19 2.10
CA TYR A 277 12.62 11.22 1.92
C TYR A 277 12.12 12.60 1.46
N SER A 278 12.68 13.69 1.97
CA SER A 278 12.26 15.05 1.62
C SER A 278 12.50 15.40 0.15
N HIS A 279 13.48 14.76 -0.50
CA HIS A 279 13.80 14.95 -1.91
C HIS A 279 12.65 14.51 -2.86
N ARG A 280 11.64 13.81 -2.37
CA ARG A 280 10.43 13.49 -3.16
C ARG A 280 9.77 14.72 -3.76
N LYS A 281 9.75 15.84 -3.03
CA LYS A 281 9.17 17.11 -3.49
C LYS A 281 9.88 17.66 -4.72
N GLU A 282 11.19 17.48 -4.78
CA GLU A 282 12.03 17.99 -5.88
C GLU A 282 12.17 16.99 -7.03
N THR A 283 11.81 15.75 -6.81
CA THR A 283 11.90 14.66 -7.78
C THR A 283 10.53 14.26 -8.30
N ILE A 284 9.92 13.22 -7.75
CA ILE A 284 8.71 12.59 -8.29
C ILE A 284 7.49 13.53 -8.25
N GLU A 285 7.31 14.30 -7.16
CA GLU A 285 6.19 15.25 -7.07
C GLU A 285 6.31 16.36 -8.10
N ARG A 286 7.54 16.87 -8.33
CA ARG A 286 7.82 17.86 -9.37
C ARG A 286 7.60 17.32 -10.78
N ILE A 287 7.93 16.05 -11.04
CA ILE A 287 7.62 15.38 -12.31
C ILE A 287 6.12 15.39 -12.55
N PHE A 288 5.31 14.99 -11.57
CA PHE A 288 3.85 15.01 -11.71
C PHE A 288 3.27 16.43 -11.85
N GLY A 289 3.82 17.39 -11.11
CA GLY A 289 3.47 18.80 -11.27
C GLY A 289 3.70 19.27 -12.70
N THR A 290 4.90 19.05 -13.23
CA THR A 290 5.27 19.42 -14.59
C THR A 290 4.40 18.70 -15.65
N ALA A 291 4.14 17.40 -15.47
CA ALA A 291 3.30 16.63 -16.38
C ALA A 291 1.86 17.19 -16.41
N LYS A 292 1.30 17.54 -15.26
CA LYS A 292 -0.06 18.08 -15.14
C LYS A 292 -0.20 19.49 -15.72
N GLU A 293 0.79 20.37 -15.48
CA GLU A 293 0.74 21.77 -15.92
C GLU A 293 1.12 21.92 -17.38
N ASN A 294 2.18 21.25 -17.84
CA ASN A 294 2.78 21.52 -19.15
C ASN A 294 2.49 20.46 -20.20
N HIS A 295 2.01 19.27 -19.81
CA HIS A 295 1.84 18.14 -20.73
C HIS A 295 0.42 17.55 -20.74
N GLY A 296 -0.57 18.29 -20.22
CA GLY A 296 -1.97 17.89 -20.26
C GLY A 296 -2.27 16.58 -19.51
N PHE A 297 -1.54 16.31 -18.40
CA PHE A 297 -1.64 15.08 -17.63
C PHE A 297 -2.77 15.11 -16.58
N ARG A 298 -3.61 16.16 -16.58
CA ARG A 298 -4.78 16.25 -15.69
C ARG A 298 -5.94 15.38 -16.16
N TYR A 299 -6.07 15.19 -17.47
CA TYR A 299 -7.09 14.33 -18.08
C TYR A 299 -6.61 13.77 -19.42
N THR A 300 -7.25 12.69 -19.87
CA THR A 300 -6.99 12.12 -21.20
C THR A 300 -8.23 12.23 -22.08
N GLN A 301 -8.01 12.46 -23.38
CA GLN A 301 -9.03 12.36 -24.41
C GLN A 301 -9.06 10.98 -25.08
N LEU A 302 -8.11 10.10 -24.71
CA LEU A 302 -7.97 8.77 -25.27
C LEU A 302 -8.81 7.78 -24.47
N TYR A 303 -9.26 6.73 -25.12
CA TYR A 303 -9.97 5.61 -24.52
C TYR A 303 -9.07 4.38 -24.43
N GLY A 304 -9.17 3.66 -23.34
CA GLY A 304 -8.51 2.39 -23.12
C GLY A 304 -7.07 2.50 -22.60
N LYS A 305 -6.68 1.46 -21.85
CA LYS A 305 -5.38 1.36 -21.16
C LYS A 305 -4.20 1.46 -22.14
N ALA A 306 -4.28 0.78 -23.28
CA ALA A 306 -3.19 0.76 -24.26
C ALA A 306 -2.87 2.17 -24.81
N ARG A 307 -3.90 2.95 -25.18
CA ARG A 307 -3.69 4.33 -25.65
C ARG A 307 -3.24 5.25 -24.52
N MET A 308 -3.72 5.02 -23.31
CA MET A 308 -3.25 5.78 -22.14
C MET A 308 -1.78 5.48 -21.86
N THR A 309 -1.35 4.22 -21.94
CA THR A 309 0.06 3.81 -21.81
C THR A 309 0.94 4.51 -22.84
N MET A 310 0.51 4.55 -24.10
CA MET A 310 1.21 5.27 -25.18
C MET A 310 1.33 6.77 -24.87
N LYS A 311 0.25 7.41 -24.40
CA LYS A 311 0.27 8.83 -23.99
C LYS A 311 1.29 9.07 -22.88
N VAL A 312 1.31 8.22 -21.87
CA VAL A 312 2.25 8.32 -20.74
C VAL A 312 3.68 8.17 -21.23
N ALA A 313 3.96 7.13 -22.05
CA ALA A 313 5.28 6.87 -22.61
C ALA A 313 5.82 8.08 -23.39
N LEU A 314 5.01 8.63 -24.29
CA LEU A 314 5.39 9.82 -25.08
C LEU A 314 5.62 11.04 -24.18
N THR A 315 4.75 11.27 -23.21
CA THR A 315 4.90 12.40 -22.28
C THR A 315 6.22 12.29 -21.50
N PHE A 316 6.50 11.14 -20.91
CA PHE A 316 7.70 10.92 -20.11
C PHE A 316 8.98 10.92 -20.94
N ALA A 317 8.93 10.36 -22.15
CA ALA A 317 10.05 10.47 -23.11
C ALA A 317 10.34 11.92 -23.46
N CYS A 318 9.32 12.74 -23.77
CA CYS A 318 9.50 14.16 -24.05
C CYS A 318 10.06 14.94 -22.83
N MET A 319 9.62 14.61 -21.63
CA MET A 319 10.15 15.22 -20.40
C MET A 319 11.62 14.88 -20.20
N ASN A 320 12.02 13.62 -20.37
CA ASN A 320 13.41 13.18 -20.31
C ASN A 320 14.27 13.83 -21.41
N LEU A 321 13.78 13.91 -22.65
CA LEU A 321 14.48 14.57 -23.75
C LEU A 321 14.68 16.08 -23.48
N LYS A 322 13.65 16.76 -22.97
CA LYS A 322 13.76 18.18 -22.59
C LYS A 322 14.80 18.38 -21.49
N LYS A 323 14.85 17.48 -20.52
CA LYS A 323 15.85 17.49 -19.46
C LYS A 323 17.25 17.25 -20.01
N LEU A 324 17.42 16.27 -20.91
CA LEU A 324 18.69 16.00 -21.58
C LEU A 324 19.18 17.21 -22.38
N ALA A 325 18.30 17.91 -23.09
CA ALA A 325 18.66 19.11 -23.84
C ALA A 325 19.17 20.22 -22.91
N LYS A 326 18.55 20.42 -21.72
CA LYS A 326 19.02 21.35 -20.71
C LYS A 326 20.40 20.95 -20.19
N CYS A 327 20.62 19.73 -19.79
CA CYS A 327 21.91 19.23 -19.33
C CYS A 327 23.01 19.44 -20.37
N LYS A 328 22.71 19.15 -21.65
CA LYS A 328 23.68 19.40 -22.73
C LYS A 328 24.03 20.88 -22.86
N GLN A 329 23.07 21.78 -22.74
CA GLN A 329 23.30 23.23 -22.79
C GLN A 329 24.16 23.69 -21.61
N GLU A 330 23.86 23.25 -20.39
CA GLU A 330 24.61 23.56 -19.18
C GLU A 330 26.06 23.05 -19.24
N TRP A 331 26.30 21.92 -19.89
CA TRP A 331 27.65 21.37 -20.07
C TRP A 331 28.40 21.95 -21.26
N GLY A 332 27.85 22.94 -21.94
CA GLY A 332 28.47 23.54 -23.12
C GLY A 332 28.59 22.60 -24.32
N LEU A 333 27.89 21.47 -24.32
CA LEU A 333 27.86 20.53 -25.43
C LEU A 333 26.94 21.04 -26.51
N ARG A 334 27.52 21.53 -27.62
CA ARG A 334 26.74 21.94 -28.80
C ARG A 334 25.96 20.74 -29.32
N MET A 335 24.69 20.96 -29.67
CA MET A 335 23.92 19.99 -30.43
C MET A 335 24.48 19.98 -31.87
N THR A 336 25.25 19.00 -32.19
CA THR A 336 25.62 18.67 -33.56
C THR A 336 24.59 17.74 -34.17
#